data_191fb7fed1f7a1b76fa0aa63c8e64d4e
#
_entry.id   191fb7fed1f7a1b76fa0aa63c8e64d4e
#
_cell.length_a   1.000
_cell.length_b   1.000
_cell.length_c   1.000
_cell.angle_alpha   90.00
_cell.angle_beta   90.00
_cell.angle_gamma   90.00
#
_symmetry.space_group_name_H-M   'P 1'
#
loop_
_entity.id
_entity.type
_entity.pdbx_description
1 polymer ?
#
loop_
_entity_poly.entity_id
_entity_poly.type
_entity_poly.pdbx_seq_one_letter_code
_entity_poly.pdbx_strand_id
1 'polypeptide(L)'
;MQDLLKRFYDTYPMCQVIQTSDKEYIIYDAKSNFAFATKEDETKNILTSLINKDLHNLNKNTSDTHAMQLKKLLDAGVFIPGPAESVSYEDRDTIRKQIKYWDENVLPRKFVLEATEECNYRCKYCPNTIHEGSTLRGHTHSKMSFETAKRAIDYYFTKYTSFFSRLNDEKKALLLDTIPPTLAWYGGEPLMNFDLQKEAMEYFKSKPWNDYGIDKKVLSFSTNSNMSAMTDDMLHYLVDNNVQLFASLDGPASENDKCRVFVNGKGTFETIVKNLKKIKEFAPEYFKEKVVIYAVEATCYNHQKVIEYFNNGEFAGDNVLYQAQEPIGCIIENPQQAYADICKNFNERLNDLKELIDEADTEHFPEKLEEFISFVRIRNDYPKGSNNLGLTLSCPMGIDNNIVGVDGNIHICHKTDGSAPFGNIYSLPIDYEKLVDIYIDHNHSVNEGGCRSCWIVNFCPICGARRLNNGKMQNPTHDECKVIREEERLMLMAYFYAAQYRPDLIEYIAKKRMNRREYVSVTDVNFF
;
A
#
# COMPACT_ATOMS: atom_id res chain seq x y z
N MET A 1 -29.69 23.28 24.97
CA MET A 1 -28.20 23.35 24.93
C MET A 1 -27.56 22.32 25.85
N GLN A 2 -27.81 22.27 27.14
CA GLN A 2 -27.21 21.27 28.04
C GLN A 2 -27.47 19.83 27.61
N ASP A 3 -28.65 19.49 27.11
CA ASP A 3 -28.95 18.15 26.57
C ASP A 3 -28.16 17.84 25.27
N LEU A 4 -27.94 18.84 24.41
CA LEU A 4 -27.17 18.69 23.18
C LEU A 4 -25.69 18.44 23.50
N LEU A 5 -25.12 19.23 24.41
CA LEU A 5 -23.76 19.11 24.88
C LEU A 5 -23.53 17.79 25.62
N LYS A 6 -24.54 17.35 26.41
CA LYS A 6 -24.50 16.05 27.09
C LYS A 6 -24.53 14.89 26.08
N ARG A 7 -25.41 14.94 25.08
CA ARG A 7 -25.43 13.95 23.97
C ARG A 7 -24.10 13.89 23.24
N PHE A 8 -23.51 15.04 22.97
CA PHE A 8 -22.21 15.11 22.33
C PHE A 8 -21.08 14.56 23.21
N TYR A 9 -21.16 14.82 24.53
CA TYR A 9 -20.18 14.34 25.50
C TYR A 9 -20.30 12.85 25.79
N ASP A 10 -21.52 12.30 25.90
CA ASP A 10 -21.77 10.88 26.15
C ASP A 10 -21.37 10.01 24.93
N THR A 11 -21.22 10.64 23.79
CA THR A 11 -20.95 10.01 22.53
C THR A 11 -19.69 10.61 21.92
N TYR A 12 -18.53 10.07 22.29
CA TYR A 12 -17.20 10.56 21.88
C TYR A 12 -17.08 10.62 20.35
N PRO A 13 -16.95 11.83 19.74
CA PRO A 13 -16.71 11.95 18.30
C PRO A 13 -15.28 11.56 17.95
N MET A 14 -15.10 10.86 16.85
CA MET A 14 -13.80 10.59 16.22
C MET A 14 -13.33 11.86 15.50
N CYS A 15 -13.03 12.88 16.29
CA CYS A 15 -12.72 14.22 15.80
C CYS A 15 -11.31 14.63 16.23
N GLN A 16 -10.60 15.34 15.35
CA GLN A 16 -9.31 15.95 15.62
C GLN A 16 -9.39 17.47 15.42
N VAL A 17 -8.77 18.20 16.32
CA VAL A 17 -8.52 19.63 16.19
C VAL A 17 -7.04 19.82 15.91
N ILE A 18 -6.73 20.33 14.73
CA ILE A 18 -5.36 20.46 14.22
C ILE A 18 -5.07 21.95 14.07
N GLN A 19 -4.06 22.45 14.75
CA GLN A 19 -3.59 23.83 14.59
C GLN A 19 -2.68 23.94 13.37
N THR A 20 -3.04 24.78 12.41
CA THR A 20 -2.27 25.01 11.18
C THR A 20 -1.41 26.27 11.21
N SER A 21 -1.83 27.26 12.01
CA SER A 21 -1.10 28.49 12.29
C SER A 21 -1.52 29.03 13.65
N ASP A 22 -0.95 30.16 14.08
CA ASP A 22 -1.24 30.74 15.40
C ASP A 22 -2.75 31.01 15.66
N LYS A 23 -3.54 31.19 14.60
CA LYS A 23 -4.99 31.50 14.70
C LYS A 23 -5.87 30.67 13.78
N GLU A 24 -5.33 29.62 13.14
CA GLU A 24 -6.09 28.78 12.23
C GLU A 24 -6.09 27.35 12.71
N TYR A 25 -7.28 26.75 12.71
CA TYR A 25 -7.50 25.40 13.16
C TYR A 25 -8.31 24.64 12.12
N ILE A 26 -7.95 23.39 11.90
CA ILE A 26 -8.72 22.45 11.11
C ILE A 26 -9.37 21.47 12.07
N ILE A 27 -10.64 21.25 11.86
CA ILE A 27 -11.44 20.29 12.59
C ILE A 27 -11.79 19.19 11.61
N TYR A 28 -11.32 17.99 11.91
CA TYR A 28 -11.56 16.80 11.11
C TYR A 28 -12.45 15.82 11.87
N ASP A 29 -13.58 15.43 11.26
CA ASP A 29 -14.46 14.38 11.76
C ASP A 29 -14.25 13.10 10.92
N ALA A 30 -13.67 12.09 11.53
CA ALA A 30 -13.34 10.83 10.87
C ALA A 30 -14.57 10.04 10.44
N LYS A 31 -15.71 10.16 11.16
CA LYS A 31 -16.92 9.42 10.81
C LYS A 31 -17.61 9.92 9.56
N SER A 32 -17.77 11.24 9.46
CA SER A 32 -18.39 11.86 8.30
C SER A 32 -17.40 12.13 7.17
N ASN A 33 -16.09 11.93 7.43
CA ASN A 33 -14.99 12.34 6.55
C ASN A 33 -15.03 13.83 6.18
N PHE A 34 -15.67 14.65 6.99
CA PHE A 34 -15.70 16.10 6.84
C PHE A 34 -14.55 16.78 7.54
N ALA A 35 -14.10 17.86 6.93
CA ALA A 35 -13.15 18.77 7.54
C ALA A 35 -13.55 20.21 7.24
N PHE A 36 -13.32 21.07 8.20
CA PHE A 36 -13.54 22.51 8.04
C PHE A 36 -12.47 23.29 8.79
N ALA A 37 -12.12 24.46 8.24
CA ALA A 37 -11.21 25.39 8.89
C ALA A 37 -12.00 26.38 9.75
N THR A 38 -11.44 26.79 10.88
CA THR A 38 -11.95 27.87 11.73
C THR A 38 -10.81 28.73 12.22
N LYS A 39 -11.08 30.05 12.31
CA LYS A 39 -10.20 31.02 12.94
C LYS A 39 -10.69 31.42 14.34
N GLU A 40 -11.79 30.82 14.78
CA GLU A 40 -12.43 31.16 16.03
C GLU A 40 -11.88 30.30 17.17
N ASP A 41 -11.13 30.90 18.07
CA ASP A 41 -10.62 30.25 19.29
C ASP A 41 -11.72 29.60 20.12
N GLU A 42 -12.92 30.17 20.11
CA GLU A 42 -14.08 29.70 20.89
C GLU A 42 -14.58 28.35 20.34
N THR A 43 -14.73 28.22 19.02
CA THR A 43 -15.09 26.94 18.37
C THR A 43 -14.05 25.86 18.65
N LYS A 44 -12.76 26.18 18.56
CA LYS A 44 -11.66 25.29 18.92
C LYS A 44 -11.77 24.83 20.37
N ASN A 45 -11.97 25.76 21.32
CA ASN A 45 -12.01 25.45 22.74
C ASN A 45 -13.21 24.55 23.09
N ILE A 46 -14.36 24.77 22.45
CA ILE A 46 -15.55 23.91 22.61
C ILE A 46 -15.24 22.49 22.15
N LEU A 47 -14.68 22.34 20.95
CA LEU A 47 -14.39 21.03 20.38
C LEU A 47 -13.25 20.31 21.11
N THR A 48 -12.24 21.04 21.55
CA THR A 48 -11.16 20.50 22.38
C THR A 48 -11.71 20.00 23.73
N SER A 49 -12.62 20.77 24.35
CA SER A 49 -13.28 20.37 25.61
C SER A 49 -14.15 19.12 25.41
N LEU A 50 -14.86 19.02 24.28
CA LEU A 50 -15.65 17.84 23.94
C LEU A 50 -14.76 16.60 23.75
N ILE A 51 -13.65 16.73 23.01
CA ILE A 51 -12.69 15.65 22.77
C ILE A 51 -12.06 15.18 24.08
N ASN A 52 -11.66 16.11 24.93
CA ASN A 52 -11.03 15.83 26.22
C ASN A 52 -12.02 15.46 27.33
N LYS A 53 -13.32 15.44 27.03
CA LYS A 53 -14.39 15.20 28.00
C LYS A 53 -14.38 16.18 29.17
N ASP A 54 -14.02 17.43 28.92
CA ASP A 54 -13.96 18.50 29.93
C ASP A 54 -15.25 19.29 29.96
N LEU A 55 -16.25 18.76 30.68
CA LEU A 55 -17.58 19.40 30.84
C LEU A 55 -17.51 20.77 31.52
N HIS A 56 -16.53 21.01 32.38
CA HIS A 56 -16.42 22.27 33.12
C HIS A 56 -16.09 23.42 32.16
N ASN A 57 -15.07 23.22 31.31
CA ASN A 57 -14.68 24.20 30.29
C ASN A 57 -15.72 24.32 29.18
N LEU A 58 -16.41 23.26 28.85
CA LEU A 58 -17.50 23.28 27.87
C LEU A 58 -18.64 24.19 28.27
N ASN A 59 -19.15 24.06 29.49
CA ASN A 59 -20.27 24.88 30.00
C ASN A 59 -19.90 26.36 30.18
N LYS A 60 -18.63 26.66 30.41
CA LYS A 60 -18.13 28.02 30.60
C LYS A 60 -17.96 28.80 29.30
N ASN A 61 -17.65 28.11 28.21
CA ASN A 61 -17.16 28.70 26.95
C ASN A 61 -18.15 28.63 25.78
N THR A 62 -19.38 28.08 25.99
CA THR A 62 -20.33 27.90 24.87
C THR A 62 -21.41 28.98 24.89
N SER A 63 -21.35 29.89 23.92
CA SER A 63 -22.44 30.86 23.67
C SER A 63 -23.62 30.22 22.93
N ASP A 64 -24.80 30.88 22.96
CA ASP A 64 -25.99 30.42 22.24
C ASP A 64 -25.74 30.32 20.71
N THR A 65 -24.94 31.20 20.16
CA THR A 65 -24.56 31.20 18.74
C THR A 65 -23.78 29.96 18.38
N HIS A 66 -22.80 29.56 19.18
CA HIS A 66 -22.00 28.37 18.95
C HIS A 66 -22.78 27.08 19.11
N ALA A 67 -23.71 27.05 20.06
CA ALA A 67 -24.63 25.92 20.21
C ALA A 67 -25.52 25.72 18.98
N MET A 68 -25.98 26.81 18.34
CA MET A 68 -26.73 26.75 17.08
C MET A 68 -25.86 26.26 15.92
N GLN A 69 -24.59 26.68 15.84
CA GLN A 69 -23.65 26.19 14.81
C GLN A 69 -23.37 24.71 14.99
N LEU A 70 -23.07 24.24 16.21
CA LEU A 70 -22.89 22.81 16.50
C LEU A 70 -24.13 22.00 16.14
N LYS A 71 -25.34 22.54 16.44
CA LYS A 71 -26.60 21.88 16.06
C LYS A 71 -26.72 21.73 14.54
N LYS A 72 -26.40 22.75 13.75
CA LYS A 72 -26.41 22.68 12.29
C LYS A 72 -25.43 21.63 11.75
N LEU A 73 -24.24 21.50 12.35
CA LEU A 73 -23.26 20.48 11.98
C LEU A 73 -23.77 19.06 12.31
N LEU A 74 -24.41 18.90 13.49
CA LEU A 74 -25.02 17.61 13.86
C LEU A 74 -26.18 17.24 12.95
N ASP A 75 -27.05 18.22 12.62
CA ASP A 75 -28.16 18.02 11.70
C ASP A 75 -27.68 17.71 10.26
N ALA A 76 -26.48 18.17 9.90
CA ALA A 76 -25.79 17.84 8.64
C ALA A 76 -25.04 16.49 8.67
N GLY A 77 -25.12 15.74 9.78
CA GLY A 77 -24.45 14.44 9.90
C GLY A 77 -22.95 14.52 10.25
N VAL A 78 -22.48 15.68 10.69
CA VAL A 78 -21.11 15.87 11.19
C VAL A 78 -21.10 15.63 12.69
N PHE A 79 -20.00 15.08 13.24
CA PHE A 79 -19.86 14.75 14.67
C PHE A 79 -20.92 13.75 15.17
N ILE A 80 -21.12 12.69 14.40
CA ILE A 80 -22.01 11.61 14.80
C ILE A 80 -21.48 10.94 16.06
N PRO A 81 -22.29 10.83 17.13
CA PRO A 81 -21.86 10.27 18.39
C PRO A 81 -21.50 8.78 18.34
N GLY A 82 -20.61 8.36 19.25
CA GLY A 82 -20.21 6.96 19.47
C GLY A 82 -19.12 6.45 18.52
N PRO A 83 -18.65 5.22 18.67
CA PRO A 83 -17.73 4.60 17.74
C PRO A 83 -18.38 4.48 16.35
N ALA A 84 -17.58 4.38 15.31
CA ALA A 84 -18.11 4.04 14.00
C ALA A 84 -18.93 2.75 14.10
N GLU A 85 -20.03 2.65 13.37
CA GLU A 85 -20.83 1.43 13.37
C GLU A 85 -19.94 0.25 13.04
N SER A 86 -20.17 -0.90 13.70
CA SER A 86 -19.48 -2.12 13.31
C SER A 86 -19.78 -2.34 11.85
N VAL A 87 -18.75 -2.54 11.06
CA VAL A 87 -18.94 -3.07 9.74
C VAL A 87 -19.72 -4.37 9.96
N SER A 88 -20.92 -4.48 9.43
CA SER A 88 -21.75 -5.70 9.52
C SER A 88 -21.17 -6.87 8.71
N TYR A 89 -19.84 -6.89 8.56
CA TYR A 89 -19.06 -7.87 7.82
C TYR A 89 -18.69 -9.09 8.65
N GLU A 90 -19.50 -9.43 9.65
CA GLU A 90 -19.47 -10.75 10.26
C GLU A 90 -20.32 -11.74 9.46
N ASP A 91 -21.17 -11.24 8.56
CA ASP A 91 -21.96 -12.07 7.67
C ASP A 91 -21.10 -12.67 6.54
N ARG A 92 -20.78 -13.95 6.69
CA ARG A 92 -20.00 -14.70 5.71
C ARG A 92 -20.58 -14.61 4.30
N ASP A 93 -21.91 -14.55 4.16
CA ASP A 93 -22.56 -14.48 2.85
C ASP A 93 -22.34 -13.13 2.17
N THR A 94 -22.32 -12.04 2.93
CA THR A 94 -21.99 -10.71 2.42
C THR A 94 -20.53 -10.65 1.96
N ILE A 95 -19.59 -11.15 2.78
CA ILE A 95 -18.17 -11.19 2.42
C ILE A 95 -17.95 -12.08 1.18
N ARG A 96 -18.58 -13.26 1.14
CA ARG A 96 -18.50 -14.17 -0.01
C ARG A 96 -19.00 -13.52 -1.30
N LYS A 97 -20.15 -12.83 -1.25
CA LYS A 97 -20.68 -12.07 -2.39
C LYS A 97 -19.72 -10.97 -2.84
N GLN A 98 -19.11 -10.27 -1.90
CA GLN A 98 -18.14 -9.21 -2.20
C GLN A 98 -16.86 -9.77 -2.84
N ILE A 99 -16.31 -10.86 -2.30
CA ILE A 99 -15.12 -11.52 -2.86
C ILE A 99 -15.43 -12.03 -4.27
N LYS A 100 -16.58 -12.68 -4.46
CA LYS A 100 -17.01 -13.16 -5.78
C LYS A 100 -17.15 -12.00 -6.77
N TYR A 101 -17.77 -10.91 -6.34
CA TYR A 101 -17.88 -9.72 -7.17
C TYR A 101 -16.50 -9.16 -7.56
N TRP A 102 -15.56 -9.07 -6.62
CA TRP A 102 -14.19 -8.64 -6.91
C TRP A 102 -13.47 -9.61 -7.85
N ASP A 103 -13.58 -10.90 -7.61
CA ASP A 103 -12.96 -11.92 -8.47
C ASP A 103 -13.45 -11.84 -9.92
N GLU A 104 -14.72 -11.54 -10.12
CA GLU A 104 -15.34 -11.39 -11.44
C GLU A 104 -15.06 -10.03 -12.10
N ASN A 105 -14.88 -8.96 -11.32
CA ASN A 105 -14.89 -7.59 -11.83
C ASN A 105 -13.60 -6.79 -11.55
N VAL A 106 -12.63 -7.36 -10.86
CA VAL A 106 -11.32 -6.74 -10.61
C VAL A 106 -10.23 -7.61 -11.22
N LEU A 107 -9.41 -6.99 -12.06
CA LEU A 107 -8.25 -7.67 -12.62
C LEU A 107 -7.04 -7.47 -11.70
N PRO A 108 -6.29 -8.53 -11.34
CA PRO A 108 -5.04 -8.37 -10.62
C PRO A 108 -4.06 -7.54 -11.45
N ARG A 109 -3.45 -6.53 -10.83
CA ARG A 109 -2.47 -5.66 -11.49
C ARG A 109 -1.26 -6.43 -12.01
N LYS A 110 -0.89 -7.49 -11.31
CA LYS A 110 0.21 -8.38 -11.67
C LYS A 110 -0.16 -9.81 -11.30
N PHE A 111 0.24 -10.74 -12.15
CA PHE A 111 0.21 -12.15 -11.81
C PHE A 111 1.61 -12.59 -11.41
N VAL A 112 1.80 -12.81 -10.11
CA VAL A 112 3.12 -13.07 -9.53
C VAL A 112 3.33 -14.55 -9.31
N LEU A 113 4.45 -15.08 -9.79
CA LEU A 113 4.90 -16.45 -9.53
C LEU A 113 6.14 -16.43 -8.64
N GLU A 114 6.15 -17.27 -7.62
CA GLU A 114 7.32 -17.50 -6.79
C GLU A 114 8.26 -18.49 -7.50
N ALA A 115 9.27 -17.97 -8.20
CA ALA A 115 10.17 -18.81 -8.98
C ALA A 115 10.90 -19.84 -8.10
N THR A 116 11.26 -19.45 -6.88
CA THR A 116 11.97 -20.28 -5.91
C THR A 116 11.89 -19.66 -4.52
N GLU A 117 11.98 -20.49 -3.49
CA GLU A 117 12.19 -20.06 -2.10
C GLU A 117 13.70 -19.89 -1.80
N GLU A 118 14.57 -20.38 -2.66
CA GLU A 118 16.02 -20.27 -2.50
C GLU A 118 16.48 -18.82 -2.64
N CYS A 119 17.33 -18.37 -1.71
CA CYS A 119 17.95 -17.05 -1.77
C CYS A 119 19.36 -17.12 -1.19
N ASN A 120 20.29 -16.43 -1.84
CA ASN A 120 21.67 -16.31 -1.37
C ASN A 120 21.90 -15.14 -0.41
N TYR A 121 20.84 -14.36 -0.10
CA TYR A 121 20.83 -13.33 0.94
C TYR A 121 20.07 -13.79 2.19
N ARG A 122 20.31 -13.07 3.31
CA ARG A 122 19.56 -13.16 4.57
C ARG A 122 19.25 -11.76 5.05
N CYS A 123 18.41 -11.06 4.28
CA CYS A 123 17.98 -9.70 4.64
C CYS A 123 17.16 -9.76 5.93
N LYS A 124 17.49 -8.91 6.91
CA LYS A 124 16.87 -8.95 8.24
C LYS A 124 15.37 -8.64 8.24
N TYR A 125 14.91 -7.87 7.25
CA TYR A 125 13.49 -7.51 7.08
C TYR A 125 12.76 -8.44 6.09
N CYS A 126 13.39 -9.51 5.61
CA CYS A 126 12.79 -10.36 4.59
C CYS A 126 11.57 -11.13 5.13
N PRO A 127 10.41 -11.07 4.45
CA PRO A 127 9.22 -11.81 4.87
C PRO A 127 9.44 -13.33 4.83
N ASN A 128 10.40 -13.79 4.03
CA ASN A 128 10.76 -15.20 3.91
C ASN A 128 11.84 -15.62 4.93
N THR A 129 12.30 -14.72 5.80
CA THR A 129 13.22 -15.09 6.88
C THR A 129 12.47 -15.87 7.94
N ILE A 130 12.94 -17.07 8.26
CA ILE A 130 12.39 -17.90 9.34
C ILE A 130 12.68 -17.17 10.66
N HIS A 131 11.63 -16.56 11.23
CA HIS A 131 11.66 -16.17 12.63
C HIS A 131 11.35 -17.39 13.49
N GLU A 132 11.92 -17.48 14.70
CA GLU A 132 11.60 -18.55 15.65
C GLU A 132 10.08 -18.66 15.81
N GLY A 133 9.50 -19.80 15.36
CA GLY A 133 8.06 -20.08 15.38
C GLY A 133 7.28 -19.80 14.07
N SER A 134 7.89 -19.23 13.03
CA SER A 134 7.27 -19.09 11.70
C SER A 134 7.72 -20.25 10.80
N THR A 135 6.77 -21.00 10.23
CA THR A 135 7.09 -22.32 9.65
C THR A 135 6.88 -22.45 8.15
N LEU A 136 6.40 -21.44 7.42
CA LEU A 136 5.70 -21.75 6.18
C LEU A 136 6.31 -21.17 4.90
N ARG A 137 6.95 -20.03 4.90
CA ARG A 137 7.79 -19.55 3.79
C ARG A 137 9.17 -19.23 4.33
N GLY A 138 10.09 -20.12 4.07
CA GLY A 138 11.47 -19.98 4.49
C GLY A 138 12.39 -19.95 3.27
N HIS A 139 13.66 -19.68 3.50
CA HIS A 139 14.69 -19.86 2.47
C HIS A 139 15.01 -21.34 2.31
N THR A 140 14.07 -22.09 1.75
CA THR A 140 14.27 -23.52 1.41
C THR A 140 15.00 -23.62 0.05
N HIS A 141 15.26 -24.84 -0.42
CA HIS A 141 15.78 -25.11 -1.77
C HIS A 141 14.65 -25.43 -2.77
N SER A 142 13.39 -25.19 -2.40
CA SER A 142 12.24 -25.48 -3.26
C SER A 142 12.22 -24.53 -4.45
N LYS A 143 11.99 -25.09 -5.62
CA LYS A 143 11.86 -24.38 -6.90
C LYS A 143 10.51 -24.69 -7.53
N MET A 144 9.87 -23.69 -8.10
CA MET A 144 8.65 -23.91 -8.86
C MET A 144 8.94 -24.79 -10.07
N SER A 145 8.09 -25.78 -10.32
CA SER A 145 8.17 -26.59 -11.54
C SER A 145 7.54 -25.86 -12.73
N PHE A 146 7.96 -26.22 -13.94
CA PHE A 146 7.31 -25.69 -15.15
C PHE A 146 5.82 -26.06 -15.22
N GLU A 147 5.43 -27.25 -14.74
CA GLU A 147 4.02 -27.65 -14.71
C GLU A 147 3.19 -26.74 -13.77
N THR A 148 3.73 -26.36 -12.61
CA THR A 148 3.09 -25.37 -11.71
C THR A 148 2.94 -24.02 -12.41
N ALA A 149 4.02 -23.51 -13.00
CA ALA A 149 4.00 -22.25 -13.72
C ALA A 149 3.00 -22.25 -14.89
N LYS A 150 2.96 -23.35 -15.64
CA LYS A 150 2.04 -23.55 -16.76
C LYS A 150 0.58 -23.46 -16.32
N ARG A 151 0.20 -24.19 -15.27
CA ARG A 151 -1.17 -24.15 -14.72
C ARG A 151 -1.55 -22.76 -14.23
N ALA A 152 -0.62 -22.11 -13.56
CA ALA A 152 -0.82 -20.74 -13.09
C ALA A 152 -1.02 -19.76 -14.27
N ILE A 153 -0.24 -19.88 -15.32
CA ILE A 153 -0.37 -19.08 -16.57
C ILE A 153 -1.73 -19.36 -17.23
N ASP A 154 -2.15 -20.61 -17.33
CA ASP A 154 -3.45 -20.98 -17.91
C ASP A 154 -4.62 -20.37 -17.14
N TYR A 155 -4.56 -20.41 -15.79
CA TYR A 155 -5.53 -19.75 -14.92
C TYR A 155 -5.57 -18.24 -15.17
N TYR A 156 -4.40 -17.57 -15.16
CA TYR A 156 -4.32 -16.13 -15.39
C TYR A 156 -4.81 -15.74 -16.79
N PHE A 157 -4.40 -16.46 -17.82
CA PHE A 157 -4.85 -16.25 -19.19
C PHE A 157 -6.37 -16.29 -19.29
N THR A 158 -6.99 -17.32 -18.72
CA THR A 158 -8.45 -17.48 -18.72
C THR A 158 -9.14 -16.33 -18.00
N LYS A 159 -8.61 -15.94 -16.83
CA LYS A 159 -9.14 -14.83 -16.04
C LYS A 159 -9.03 -13.50 -16.78
N TYR A 160 -7.84 -13.20 -17.31
CA TYR A 160 -7.58 -11.96 -18.04
C TYR A 160 -8.46 -11.83 -19.29
N THR A 161 -8.50 -12.85 -20.12
CA THR A 161 -9.27 -12.83 -21.38
C THR A 161 -10.78 -12.80 -21.15
N SER A 162 -11.28 -13.50 -20.12
CA SER A 162 -12.67 -13.42 -19.71
C SER A 162 -13.07 -12.01 -19.27
N PHE A 163 -12.21 -11.35 -18.48
CA PHE A 163 -12.44 -9.95 -18.08
C PHE A 163 -12.38 -9.01 -19.28
N PHE A 164 -11.31 -9.10 -20.08
CA PHE A 164 -11.05 -8.24 -21.23
C PHE A 164 -12.19 -8.30 -22.27
N SER A 165 -12.74 -9.49 -22.52
CA SER A 165 -13.83 -9.69 -23.50
C SER A 165 -15.14 -8.96 -23.13
N ARG A 166 -15.33 -8.60 -21.87
CA ARG A 166 -16.52 -7.88 -21.38
C ARG A 166 -16.42 -6.36 -21.51
N LEU A 167 -15.23 -5.85 -21.83
CA LEU A 167 -14.97 -4.42 -21.96
C LEU A 167 -15.37 -3.91 -23.34
N ASN A 168 -15.77 -2.64 -23.43
CA ASN A 168 -15.87 -1.92 -24.71
C ASN A 168 -14.47 -1.56 -25.24
N ASP A 169 -14.38 -1.10 -26.49
CA ASP A 169 -13.09 -0.89 -27.16
C ASP A 169 -12.25 0.22 -26.50
N GLU A 170 -12.87 1.28 -25.99
CA GLU A 170 -12.17 2.34 -25.25
C GLU A 170 -11.53 1.81 -23.97
N LYS A 171 -12.30 1.07 -23.16
CA LYS A 171 -11.79 0.43 -21.92
C LYS A 171 -10.73 -0.62 -22.21
N LYS A 172 -10.85 -1.37 -23.33
CA LYS A 172 -9.82 -2.32 -23.77
C LYS A 172 -8.50 -1.63 -24.10
N ALA A 173 -8.53 -0.55 -24.90
CA ALA A 173 -7.33 0.19 -25.28
C ALA A 173 -6.61 0.72 -24.03
N LEU A 174 -7.35 1.28 -23.13
CA LEU A 174 -6.81 1.87 -21.91
C LEU A 174 -6.33 0.82 -20.91
N LEU A 175 -6.99 -0.33 -20.80
CA LEU A 175 -6.51 -1.44 -19.99
C LEU A 175 -5.16 -1.95 -20.49
N LEU A 176 -5.00 -2.10 -21.81
CA LEU A 176 -3.73 -2.54 -22.40
C LEU A 176 -2.59 -1.54 -22.19
N ASP A 177 -2.90 -0.25 -22.12
CA ASP A 177 -1.93 0.79 -21.82
C ASP A 177 -1.53 0.81 -20.32
N THR A 178 -2.51 0.62 -19.43
CA THR A 178 -2.31 0.78 -17.98
C THR A 178 -2.01 -0.50 -17.22
N ILE A 179 -2.64 -1.61 -17.60
CA ILE A 179 -2.52 -2.95 -16.97
C ILE A 179 -2.43 -4.02 -18.08
N PRO A 180 -1.38 -4.02 -18.90
CA PRO A 180 -1.19 -5.07 -19.91
C PRO A 180 -1.07 -6.45 -19.23
N PRO A 181 -1.34 -7.55 -19.98
CA PRO A 181 -1.09 -8.89 -19.46
C PRO A 181 0.35 -9.00 -18.96
N THR A 182 0.54 -9.19 -17.65
CA THR A 182 1.85 -9.13 -17.02
C THR A 182 2.15 -10.40 -16.25
N LEU A 183 3.27 -11.06 -16.58
CA LEU A 183 3.85 -12.15 -15.81
C LEU A 183 5.00 -11.62 -14.96
N ALA A 184 4.89 -11.72 -13.66
CA ALA A 184 5.86 -11.19 -12.70
C ALA A 184 6.52 -12.30 -11.89
N TRP A 185 7.79 -12.16 -11.60
CA TRP A 185 8.59 -13.12 -10.83
C TRP A 185 8.99 -12.53 -9.49
N TYR A 186 8.81 -13.35 -8.45
CA TYR A 186 9.21 -13.06 -7.08
C TYR A 186 9.75 -14.34 -6.42
N GLY A 187 10.06 -14.28 -5.12
CA GLY A 187 10.46 -15.45 -4.35
C GLY A 187 11.59 -15.14 -3.38
N GLY A 188 12.47 -16.09 -3.16
CA GLY A 188 13.77 -15.85 -2.55
C GLY A 188 14.61 -14.95 -3.46
N GLU A 189 15.41 -15.54 -4.36
CA GLU A 189 16.04 -14.83 -5.46
C GLU A 189 15.60 -15.46 -6.80
N PRO A 190 14.70 -14.80 -7.55
CA PRO A 190 14.12 -15.38 -8.76
C PRO A 190 15.14 -15.78 -9.81
N LEU A 191 16.27 -15.07 -9.93
CA LEU A 191 17.32 -15.41 -10.90
C LEU A 191 18.01 -16.75 -10.60
N MET A 192 17.84 -17.33 -9.41
CA MET A 192 18.34 -18.69 -9.10
C MET A 192 17.50 -19.80 -9.74
N ASN A 193 16.36 -19.47 -10.35
CA ASN A 193 15.56 -20.38 -11.18
C ASN A 193 15.24 -19.71 -12.53
N PHE A 194 16.26 -19.22 -13.21
CA PHE A 194 16.10 -18.41 -14.42
C PHE A 194 15.64 -19.23 -15.63
N ASP A 195 16.01 -20.51 -15.73
CA ASP A 195 15.56 -21.38 -16.82
C ASP A 195 14.04 -21.55 -16.81
N LEU A 196 13.43 -21.68 -15.63
CA LEU A 196 11.98 -21.65 -15.48
C LEU A 196 11.38 -20.34 -16.01
N GLN A 197 12.00 -19.19 -15.69
CA GLN A 197 11.49 -17.90 -16.15
C GLN A 197 11.47 -17.85 -17.69
N LYS A 198 12.53 -18.32 -18.35
CA LYS A 198 12.58 -18.38 -19.82
C LYS A 198 11.47 -19.27 -20.39
N GLU A 199 11.36 -20.51 -19.89
CA GLU A 199 10.33 -21.46 -20.36
C GLU A 199 8.92 -20.93 -20.17
N ALA A 200 8.64 -20.35 -19.01
CA ALA A 200 7.33 -19.81 -18.69
C ALA A 200 7.00 -18.55 -19.49
N MET A 201 7.98 -17.68 -19.77
CA MET A 201 7.78 -16.52 -20.65
C MET A 201 7.43 -16.96 -22.07
N GLU A 202 8.12 -17.95 -22.63
CA GLU A 202 7.80 -18.48 -23.95
C GLU A 202 6.42 -19.14 -23.98
N TYR A 203 6.05 -19.88 -22.92
CA TYR A 203 4.72 -20.45 -22.79
C TYR A 203 3.65 -19.35 -22.70
N PHE A 204 3.88 -18.28 -21.93
CA PHE A 204 2.97 -17.14 -21.82
C PHE A 204 2.77 -16.45 -23.18
N LYS A 205 3.85 -16.23 -23.95
CA LYS A 205 3.80 -15.69 -25.32
C LYS A 205 3.06 -16.62 -26.28
N SER A 206 3.12 -17.95 -26.07
CA SER A 206 2.49 -18.93 -26.94
C SER A 206 0.97 -18.97 -26.82
N LYS A 207 0.40 -18.42 -25.74
CA LYS A 207 -1.07 -18.36 -25.56
C LYS A 207 -1.73 -17.60 -26.71
N PRO A 208 -2.99 -17.94 -27.07
CA PRO A 208 -3.69 -17.34 -28.20
C PRO A 208 -4.25 -15.94 -27.87
N TRP A 209 -3.37 -15.02 -27.47
CA TRP A 209 -3.74 -13.64 -27.13
C TRP A 209 -4.44 -12.90 -28.27
N ASN A 210 -3.97 -13.14 -29.51
CA ASN A 210 -4.52 -12.50 -30.71
C ASN A 210 -6.00 -12.87 -30.96
N ASP A 211 -6.45 -14.05 -30.53
CA ASP A 211 -7.86 -14.48 -30.67
C ASP A 211 -8.80 -13.60 -29.85
N TYR A 212 -8.26 -12.89 -28.86
CA TYR A 212 -8.98 -11.93 -28.02
C TYR A 212 -8.70 -10.46 -28.40
N GLY A 213 -7.95 -10.21 -29.48
CA GLY A 213 -7.58 -8.85 -29.89
C GLY A 213 -6.45 -8.23 -29.07
N ILE A 214 -5.65 -9.05 -28.40
CA ILE A 214 -4.49 -8.61 -27.59
C ILE A 214 -3.23 -8.89 -28.40
N ASP A 215 -2.55 -7.83 -28.91
CA ASP A 215 -1.26 -7.98 -29.58
C ASP A 215 -0.20 -8.48 -28.59
N LYS A 216 0.55 -9.50 -28.96
CA LYS A 216 1.62 -10.05 -28.11
C LYS A 216 2.72 -9.05 -27.78
N LYS A 217 2.83 -7.94 -28.53
CA LYS A 217 3.78 -6.87 -28.24
C LYS A 217 3.48 -6.11 -26.94
N VAL A 218 2.21 -6.12 -26.50
CA VAL A 218 1.83 -5.48 -25.23
C VAL A 218 2.08 -6.36 -24.01
N LEU A 219 2.44 -7.64 -24.20
CA LEU A 219 2.74 -8.53 -23.07
C LEU A 219 3.92 -7.99 -22.26
N SER A 220 3.76 -7.96 -20.97
CA SER A 220 4.73 -7.41 -20.03
C SER A 220 5.33 -8.50 -19.14
N PHE A 221 6.60 -8.33 -18.83
CA PHE A 221 7.34 -9.24 -17.95
C PHE A 221 8.09 -8.43 -16.90
N SER A 222 8.12 -8.93 -15.66
CA SER A 222 8.91 -8.27 -14.62
C SER A 222 9.52 -9.27 -13.65
N THR A 223 10.70 -8.94 -13.14
CA THR A 223 11.37 -9.72 -12.10
C THR A 223 11.95 -8.82 -11.03
N ASN A 224 11.83 -9.24 -9.76
CA ASN A 224 12.53 -8.61 -8.66
C ASN A 224 13.84 -9.37 -8.42
N SER A 225 14.95 -8.67 -8.22
CA SER A 225 16.23 -9.33 -7.99
C SER A 225 17.10 -8.59 -6.99
N ASN A 226 17.84 -9.36 -6.20
CA ASN A 226 18.93 -8.85 -5.37
C ASN A 226 20.23 -8.65 -6.19
N MET A 227 20.19 -8.87 -7.47
CA MET A 227 21.24 -8.64 -8.47
C MET A 227 22.46 -9.57 -8.39
N SER A 228 22.65 -10.33 -7.32
CA SER A 228 23.92 -11.06 -7.12
C SER A 228 24.06 -12.32 -7.98
N ALA A 229 22.95 -12.91 -8.43
CA ALA A 229 22.93 -14.08 -9.29
C ALA A 229 23.01 -13.74 -10.80
N MET A 230 23.04 -12.46 -11.17
CA MET A 230 23.03 -11.99 -12.55
C MET A 230 24.28 -12.45 -13.31
N THR A 231 24.07 -13.17 -14.40
CA THR A 231 25.10 -13.52 -15.38
C THR A 231 24.95 -12.69 -16.66
N ASP A 232 25.94 -12.75 -17.55
CA ASP A 232 25.89 -12.04 -18.84
C ASP A 232 24.74 -12.58 -19.71
N ASP A 233 24.56 -13.89 -19.76
CA ASP A 233 23.48 -14.53 -20.53
C ASP A 233 22.09 -14.11 -19.98
N MET A 234 21.94 -14.02 -18.66
CA MET A 234 20.72 -13.52 -18.04
C MET A 234 20.46 -12.06 -18.42
N LEU A 235 21.51 -11.22 -18.35
CA LEU A 235 21.41 -9.82 -18.73
C LEU A 235 20.97 -9.66 -20.19
N HIS A 236 21.63 -10.36 -21.12
CA HIS A 236 21.24 -10.32 -22.53
C HIS A 236 19.77 -10.73 -22.72
N TYR A 237 19.36 -11.84 -22.11
CA TYR A 237 17.98 -12.31 -22.21
C TYR A 237 16.96 -11.29 -21.66
N LEU A 238 17.24 -10.66 -20.52
CA LEU A 238 16.35 -9.65 -19.92
C LEU A 238 16.23 -8.42 -20.83
N VAL A 239 17.33 -7.97 -21.42
CA VAL A 239 17.36 -6.85 -22.37
C VAL A 239 16.59 -7.19 -23.64
N ASP A 240 16.89 -8.34 -24.28
CA ASP A 240 16.26 -8.77 -25.54
C ASP A 240 14.74 -8.97 -25.41
N ASN A 241 14.27 -9.34 -24.23
CA ASN A 241 12.86 -9.54 -23.94
C ASN A 241 12.19 -8.35 -23.23
N ASN A 242 12.89 -7.24 -23.11
CA ASN A 242 12.37 -5.99 -22.52
C ASN A 242 11.75 -6.19 -21.12
N VAL A 243 12.35 -7.03 -20.29
CA VAL A 243 11.84 -7.39 -18.96
C VAL A 243 12.04 -6.24 -17.99
N GLN A 244 10.99 -5.80 -17.30
CA GLN A 244 11.09 -4.82 -16.22
C GLN A 244 11.88 -5.43 -15.04
N LEU A 245 12.99 -4.82 -14.68
CA LEU A 245 13.86 -5.28 -13.60
C LEU A 245 13.72 -4.37 -12.36
N PHE A 246 13.24 -4.94 -11.26
CA PHE A 246 13.25 -4.28 -9.96
C PHE A 246 14.49 -4.73 -9.20
N ALA A 247 15.49 -3.88 -9.17
CA ALA A 247 16.79 -4.15 -8.56
C ALA A 247 16.80 -3.66 -7.10
N SER A 248 17.05 -4.56 -6.18
CA SER A 248 17.01 -4.25 -4.75
C SER A 248 18.29 -3.57 -4.28
N LEU A 249 18.24 -2.29 -3.89
CA LEU A 249 19.34 -1.53 -3.29
C LEU A 249 18.76 -0.49 -2.33
N ASP A 250 19.14 -0.53 -1.04
CA ASP A 250 18.51 0.27 0.01
C ASP A 250 19.24 1.58 0.33
N GLY A 251 20.26 1.95 -0.43
CA GLY A 251 21.03 3.16 -0.20
C GLY A 251 22.54 2.92 -0.21
N PRO A 252 23.35 3.77 0.42
CA PRO A 252 24.80 3.61 0.48
C PRO A 252 25.20 2.36 1.30
N ALA A 253 26.43 1.89 1.14
CA ALA A 253 26.94 0.69 1.83
C ALA A 253 26.68 0.71 3.33
N SER A 254 26.84 1.88 3.99
CA SER A 254 26.63 2.04 5.42
C SER A 254 25.21 1.78 5.89
N GLU A 255 24.23 1.89 5.01
CA GLU A 255 22.82 1.63 5.29
C GLU A 255 22.39 0.28 4.72
N ASN A 256 22.61 0.04 3.42
CA ASN A 256 22.25 -1.21 2.75
C ASN A 256 22.74 -2.46 3.51
N ASP A 257 24.01 -2.46 3.89
CA ASP A 257 24.66 -3.63 4.50
C ASP A 257 24.29 -3.85 5.98
N LYS A 258 23.52 -2.93 6.59
CA LYS A 258 22.91 -3.19 7.90
C LYS A 258 21.89 -4.31 7.87
N CYS A 259 21.11 -4.38 6.79
CA CYS A 259 20.02 -5.33 6.66
C CYS A 259 20.20 -6.30 5.49
N ARG A 260 20.71 -5.86 4.32
CA ARG A 260 20.96 -6.74 3.18
C ARG A 260 22.34 -7.40 3.31
N VAL A 261 22.35 -8.65 3.74
CA VAL A 261 23.59 -9.41 3.92
C VAL A 261 23.52 -10.74 3.17
N PHE A 262 24.67 -11.23 2.72
CA PHE A 262 24.80 -12.60 2.26
C PHE A 262 24.55 -13.60 3.39
N VAL A 263 24.31 -14.88 3.04
CA VAL A 263 24.18 -15.99 4.02
C VAL A 263 25.37 -16.03 5.02
N ASN A 264 26.56 -15.61 4.59
CA ASN A 264 27.76 -15.56 5.43
C ASN A 264 27.91 -14.25 6.25
N GLY A 265 26.88 -13.38 6.24
CA GLY A 265 26.87 -12.11 6.98
C GLY A 265 27.64 -10.95 6.33
N LYS A 266 28.29 -11.14 5.19
CA LYS A 266 28.97 -10.05 4.48
C LYS A 266 27.97 -9.09 3.84
N GLY A 267 28.35 -7.82 3.71
CA GLY A 267 27.58 -6.80 3.01
C GLY A 267 27.42 -7.14 1.51
N THR A 268 26.36 -6.62 0.91
CA THR A 268 25.95 -6.93 -0.46
C THR A 268 26.09 -5.75 -1.43
N PHE A 269 26.28 -4.55 -0.91
CA PHE A 269 26.29 -3.29 -1.65
C PHE A 269 27.21 -3.33 -2.88
N GLU A 270 28.48 -3.70 -2.71
CA GLU A 270 29.44 -3.71 -3.80
C GLU A 270 29.01 -4.62 -4.96
N THR A 271 28.44 -5.79 -4.64
CA THR A 271 27.96 -6.74 -5.67
C THR A 271 26.78 -6.17 -6.44
N ILE A 272 25.83 -5.55 -5.73
CA ILE A 272 24.64 -4.96 -6.35
C ILE A 272 25.04 -3.80 -7.27
N VAL A 273 25.83 -2.86 -6.76
CA VAL A 273 26.28 -1.68 -7.52
C VAL A 273 27.09 -2.07 -8.73
N LYS A 274 28.01 -3.04 -8.60
CA LYS A 274 28.77 -3.57 -9.74
C LYS A 274 27.85 -4.06 -10.85
N ASN A 275 26.82 -4.82 -10.51
CA ASN A 275 25.92 -5.38 -11.52
C ASN A 275 24.97 -4.32 -12.10
N LEU A 276 24.52 -3.35 -11.32
CA LEU A 276 23.75 -2.20 -11.83
C LEU A 276 24.57 -1.38 -12.84
N LYS A 277 25.83 -1.07 -12.52
CA LYS A 277 26.74 -0.37 -13.45
C LYS A 277 26.92 -1.14 -14.75
N LYS A 278 27.14 -2.44 -14.64
CA LYS A 278 27.29 -3.32 -15.80
C LYS A 278 26.08 -3.23 -16.72
N ILE A 279 24.85 -3.25 -16.16
CA ILE A 279 23.63 -3.09 -16.97
C ILE A 279 23.58 -1.71 -17.62
N LYS A 280 23.89 -0.65 -16.86
CA LYS A 280 23.88 0.74 -17.34
C LYS A 280 24.88 0.97 -18.47
N GLU A 281 26.08 0.34 -18.38
CA GLU A 281 27.10 0.39 -19.40
C GLU A 281 26.74 -0.44 -20.65
N PHE A 282 26.17 -1.64 -20.45
CA PHE A 282 25.84 -2.55 -21.55
C PHE A 282 24.62 -2.09 -22.33
N ALA A 283 23.56 -1.64 -21.66
CA ALA A 283 22.28 -1.28 -22.26
C ALA A 283 21.68 -0.04 -21.58
N PRO A 284 22.20 1.18 -21.86
CA PRO A 284 21.80 2.40 -21.16
C PRO A 284 20.32 2.75 -21.34
N GLU A 285 19.76 2.57 -22.53
CA GLU A 285 18.33 2.83 -22.78
C GLU A 285 17.44 1.84 -22.00
N TYR A 286 17.79 0.56 -21.99
CA TYR A 286 17.09 -0.43 -21.17
C TYR A 286 17.18 -0.08 -19.68
N PHE A 287 18.37 0.35 -19.20
CA PHE A 287 18.54 0.76 -17.81
C PHE A 287 17.60 1.90 -17.46
N LYS A 288 17.55 2.93 -18.30
CA LYS A 288 16.68 4.10 -18.10
C LYS A 288 15.19 3.75 -18.11
N GLU A 289 14.75 2.86 -19.00
CA GLU A 289 13.32 2.59 -19.20
C GLU A 289 12.80 1.42 -18.37
N LYS A 290 13.64 0.42 -18.08
CA LYS A 290 13.22 -0.88 -17.55
C LYS A 290 13.87 -1.27 -16.23
N VAL A 291 14.88 -0.56 -15.76
CA VAL A 291 15.45 -0.82 -14.45
C VAL A 291 14.89 0.17 -13.44
N VAL A 292 14.32 -0.37 -12.38
CA VAL A 292 13.88 0.42 -11.21
C VAL A 292 14.69 -0.04 -10.02
N ILE A 293 15.42 0.88 -9.42
CA ILE A 293 16.10 0.63 -8.14
C ILE A 293 15.04 0.67 -7.04
N TYR A 294 14.88 -0.46 -6.36
CA TYR A 294 13.85 -0.63 -5.34
C TYR A 294 14.48 -0.60 -3.97
N ALA A 295 14.31 0.52 -3.28
CA ALA A 295 14.86 0.75 -1.96
C ALA A 295 13.83 0.44 -0.87
N VAL A 296 14.19 -0.42 0.08
CA VAL A 296 13.41 -0.68 1.29
C VAL A 296 13.95 0.19 2.40
N GLU A 297 13.11 1.01 2.99
CA GLU A 297 13.46 1.81 4.15
C GLU A 297 13.21 1.01 5.42
N ALA A 298 14.26 0.46 6.00
CA ALA A 298 14.17 -0.18 7.30
C ALA A 298 14.35 0.87 8.43
N THR A 299 13.68 0.66 9.56
CA THR A 299 13.72 1.58 10.72
C THR A 299 15.12 1.84 11.28
N CYS A 300 16.06 0.92 11.03
CA CYS A 300 17.46 1.05 11.44
C CYS A 300 18.32 1.91 10.51
N TYR A 301 17.77 2.37 9.37
CA TYR A 301 18.51 3.19 8.41
C TYR A 301 18.51 4.66 8.79
N ASN A 302 19.60 5.33 8.41
CA ASN A 302 19.61 6.79 8.42
C ASN A 302 18.98 7.28 7.11
N HIS A 303 17.73 7.67 7.20
CA HIS A 303 16.92 8.13 6.05
C HIS A 303 17.60 9.26 5.27
N GLN A 304 18.19 10.25 5.95
CA GLN A 304 18.89 11.36 5.30
C GLN A 304 20.05 10.88 4.40
N LYS A 305 20.83 9.88 4.86
CA LYS A 305 21.90 9.30 4.06
C LYS A 305 21.39 8.53 2.84
N VAL A 306 20.24 7.86 2.97
CA VAL A 306 19.62 7.13 1.86
C VAL A 306 19.16 8.11 0.79
N ILE A 307 18.44 9.16 1.17
CA ILE A 307 17.98 10.21 0.26
C ILE A 307 19.18 10.90 -0.41
N GLU A 308 20.19 11.30 0.37
CA GLU A 308 21.39 11.97 -0.15
C GLU A 308 22.13 11.10 -1.18
N TYR A 309 22.19 9.77 -0.93
CA TYR A 309 22.82 8.84 -1.84
C TYR A 309 22.10 8.77 -3.20
N PHE A 310 20.77 8.66 -3.20
CA PHE A 310 20.02 8.58 -4.45
C PHE A 310 19.84 9.92 -5.15
N ASN A 311 19.89 11.04 -4.44
CA ASN A 311 19.80 12.36 -5.05
C ASN A 311 21.14 12.86 -5.63
N ASN A 312 22.26 12.54 -4.98
CA ASN A 312 23.57 13.10 -5.31
C ASN A 312 24.65 12.06 -5.59
N GLY A 313 24.32 10.78 -5.42
CA GLY A 313 25.25 9.67 -5.61
C GLY A 313 25.27 9.12 -7.03
N GLU A 314 25.71 7.89 -7.14
CA GLU A 314 26.01 7.21 -8.39
C GLU A 314 24.78 6.95 -9.29
N PHE A 315 23.61 6.85 -8.68
CA PHE A 315 22.32 6.62 -9.37
C PHE A 315 21.41 7.84 -9.35
N ALA A 316 21.98 9.03 -9.14
CA ALA A 316 21.21 10.28 -9.19
C ALA A 316 20.58 10.46 -10.57
N GLY A 317 19.25 10.71 -10.58
CA GLY A 317 18.48 10.85 -11.81
C GLY A 317 18.05 9.54 -12.48
N ASP A 318 18.39 8.39 -11.92
CA ASP A 318 17.85 7.09 -12.34
C ASP A 318 16.49 6.82 -11.66
N ASN A 319 15.76 5.81 -12.16
CA ASN A 319 14.47 5.42 -11.58
C ASN A 319 14.68 4.74 -10.22
N VAL A 320 14.42 5.45 -9.15
CA VAL A 320 14.47 4.94 -7.78
C VAL A 320 13.07 4.94 -7.18
N LEU A 321 12.59 3.79 -6.73
CA LEU A 321 11.34 3.66 -6.01
C LEU A 321 11.63 3.38 -4.54
N TYR A 322 11.31 4.34 -3.71
CA TYR A 322 11.35 4.17 -2.26
C TYR A 322 10.10 3.44 -1.80
N GLN A 323 10.27 2.39 -1.05
CA GLN A 323 9.18 1.77 -0.35
C GLN A 323 9.49 1.76 1.14
N ALA A 324 8.75 2.55 1.89
CA ALA A 324 8.69 2.39 3.33
C ALA A 324 8.16 0.98 3.60
N GLN A 325 9.04 0.07 3.92
CA GLN A 325 8.71 -1.30 4.29
C GLN A 325 9.33 -1.61 5.62
N GLU A 326 8.49 -1.57 6.60
CA GLU A 326 8.79 -2.27 7.83
C GLU A 326 8.64 -3.77 7.60
N PRO A 327 9.54 -4.57 8.18
CA PRO A 327 9.48 -6.03 8.07
C PRO A 327 8.13 -6.56 8.58
N ILE A 328 7.66 -7.63 7.98
CA ILE A 328 6.54 -8.40 8.51
C ILE A 328 6.94 -8.89 9.90
N GLY A 329 6.14 -8.57 10.92
CA GLY A 329 6.41 -8.95 12.31
C GLY A 329 7.25 -7.96 13.13
N CYS A 330 7.85 -6.95 12.48
CA CYS A 330 8.45 -5.79 13.15
C CYS A 330 7.75 -4.56 12.65
N ILE A 331 6.64 -4.18 13.25
CA ILE A 331 5.92 -3.00 12.79
C ILE A 331 6.78 -1.78 13.09
N ILE A 332 7.37 -1.68 14.26
CA ILE A 332 8.35 -0.65 14.62
C ILE A 332 9.28 -1.22 15.70
N GLU A 333 10.57 -1.35 15.44
CA GLU A 333 11.52 -1.93 16.42
C GLU A 333 11.54 -1.20 17.76
N ASN A 334 11.41 0.13 17.72
CA ASN A 334 11.34 0.98 18.92
C ASN A 334 10.28 2.07 18.71
N PRO A 335 8.99 1.75 18.91
CA PRO A 335 7.91 2.70 18.65
C PRO A 335 7.96 3.93 19.54
N GLN A 336 8.53 3.85 20.75
CA GLN A 336 8.68 5.00 21.64
C GLN A 336 9.72 5.99 21.12
N GLN A 337 10.85 5.49 20.61
CA GLN A 337 11.87 6.33 20.00
C GLN A 337 11.36 6.93 18.68
N ALA A 338 10.74 6.13 17.83
CA ALA A 338 10.17 6.59 16.58
C ALA A 338 9.13 7.70 16.81
N TYR A 339 8.25 7.53 17.80
CA TYR A 339 7.29 8.56 18.18
C TYR A 339 7.97 9.86 18.64
N ALA A 340 9.02 9.74 19.46
CA ALA A 340 9.78 10.90 19.93
C ALA A 340 10.47 11.65 18.77
N ASP A 341 11.04 10.92 17.83
CA ASP A 341 11.73 11.48 16.66
C ASP A 341 10.73 12.17 15.71
N ILE A 342 9.57 11.59 15.47
CA ILE A 342 8.49 12.22 14.70
C ILE A 342 8.05 13.51 15.37
N CYS A 343 7.76 13.50 16.67
CA CYS A 343 7.33 14.69 17.39
C CYS A 343 8.37 15.80 17.36
N LYS A 344 9.67 15.44 17.48
CA LYS A 344 10.78 16.39 17.43
C LYS A 344 10.90 17.07 16.08
N ASN A 345 10.78 16.31 14.99
CA ASN A 345 11.02 16.79 13.64
C ASN A 345 9.73 17.17 12.89
N PHE A 346 8.58 17.13 13.57
CA PHE A 346 7.26 17.29 12.94
C PHE A 346 7.12 18.58 12.12
N ASN A 347 7.49 19.72 12.70
CA ASN A 347 7.34 21.01 12.04
C ASN A 347 8.31 21.18 10.86
N GLU A 348 9.52 20.66 10.96
CA GLU A 348 10.50 20.64 9.89
C GLU A 348 9.97 19.83 8.70
N ARG A 349 9.56 18.59 8.95
CA ARG A 349 8.98 17.72 7.92
C ARG A 349 7.72 18.31 7.28
N LEU A 350 6.87 18.98 8.06
CA LEU A 350 5.68 19.65 7.54
C LEU A 350 6.05 20.82 6.63
N ASN A 351 7.06 21.60 6.97
CA ASN A 351 7.54 22.70 6.12
C ASN A 351 8.16 22.17 4.83
N ASP A 352 8.98 21.13 4.91
CA ASP A 352 9.54 20.46 3.72
C ASP A 352 8.43 19.97 2.78
N LEU A 353 7.37 19.36 3.33
CA LEU A 353 6.21 18.94 2.52
C LEU A 353 5.47 20.12 1.89
N LYS A 354 5.31 21.23 2.61
CA LYS A 354 4.68 22.44 2.07
C LYS A 354 5.49 23.04 0.91
N GLU A 355 6.80 23.13 1.05
CA GLU A 355 7.69 23.58 -0.01
C GLU A 355 7.58 22.68 -1.25
N LEU A 356 7.60 21.37 -1.07
CA LEU A 356 7.43 20.41 -2.17
C LEU A 356 6.04 20.51 -2.83
N ILE A 357 4.99 20.79 -2.07
CA ILE A 357 3.62 21.00 -2.58
C ILE A 357 3.57 22.31 -3.40
N ASP A 358 4.20 23.38 -2.93
CA ASP A 358 4.22 24.66 -3.63
C ASP A 358 5.00 24.59 -4.94
N GLU A 359 6.10 23.84 -4.97
CA GLU A 359 6.95 23.64 -6.15
C GLU A 359 6.43 22.56 -7.10
N ALA A 360 5.44 21.75 -6.68
CA ALA A 360 4.95 20.63 -7.48
C ALA A 360 4.34 21.09 -8.81
N ASP A 361 4.84 20.51 -9.90
CA ASP A 361 4.23 20.60 -11.22
C ASP A 361 3.21 19.46 -11.40
N THR A 362 2.07 19.76 -12.03
CA THR A 362 1.04 18.74 -12.33
C THR A 362 1.51 17.69 -13.34
N GLU A 363 2.55 17.96 -14.13
CA GLU A 363 3.12 17.00 -15.08
C GLU A 363 4.24 16.15 -14.47
N HIS A 364 5.01 16.73 -13.53
CA HIS A 364 6.18 16.08 -12.90
C HIS A 364 6.13 16.23 -11.38
N PHE A 365 5.70 15.14 -10.70
CA PHE A 365 5.70 15.11 -9.24
C PHE A 365 7.07 14.75 -8.70
N PRO A 366 7.61 15.46 -7.70
CA PRO A 366 8.74 14.98 -6.94
C PRO A 366 8.43 13.64 -6.26
N GLU A 367 9.35 12.69 -6.31
CA GLU A 367 9.18 11.38 -5.64
C GLU A 367 8.85 11.52 -4.14
N LYS A 368 9.40 12.54 -3.49
CA LYS A 368 9.14 12.87 -2.08
C LYS A 368 7.66 13.18 -1.77
N LEU A 369 6.83 13.41 -2.79
CA LEU A 369 5.38 13.59 -2.64
C LEU A 369 4.56 12.30 -2.81
N GLU A 370 5.18 11.14 -3.07
CA GLU A 370 4.45 9.88 -3.31
C GLU A 370 3.55 9.49 -2.13
N GLU A 371 4.02 9.61 -0.90
CA GLU A 371 3.21 9.34 0.30
C GLU A 371 2.05 10.31 0.41
N PHE A 372 2.31 11.59 0.18
CA PHE A 372 1.27 12.63 0.15
C PHE A 372 0.23 12.35 -0.95
N ILE A 373 0.68 12.00 -2.15
CA ILE A 373 -0.20 11.63 -3.27
C ILE A 373 -1.06 10.42 -2.91
N SER A 374 -0.47 9.42 -2.27
CA SER A 374 -1.17 8.24 -1.79
C SER A 374 -2.21 8.59 -0.74
N PHE A 375 -1.88 9.46 0.22
CA PHE A 375 -2.80 9.98 1.21
C PHE A 375 -3.98 10.72 0.58
N VAL A 376 -3.71 11.65 -0.35
CA VAL A 376 -4.76 12.40 -1.08
C VAL A 376 -5.72 11.45 -1.80
N ARG A 377 -5.18 10.41 -2.42
CA ARG A 377 -5.95 9.39 -3.11
C ARG A 377 -6.86 8.64 -2.16
N ILE A 378 -6.33 8.12 -1.06
CA ILE A 378 -7.10 7.40 -0.05
C ILE A 378 -8.18 8.31 0.53
N ARG A 379 -7.82 9.53 0.90
CA ARG A 379 -8.72 10.51 1.51
C ARG A 379 -9.92 10.87 0.63
N ASN A 380 -9.71 11.00 -0.68
CA ASN A 380 -10.77 11.37 -1.63
C ASN A 380 -11.69 10.21 -2.00
N ASP A 381 -11.27 8.97 -1.75
CA ASP A 381 -12.08 7.78 -2.08
C ASP A 381 -13.18 7.48 -1.07
N TYR A 382 -13.06 8.02 0.13
CA TYR A 382 -14.09 7.83 1.14
C TYR A 382 -15.30 8.74 0.89
N PRO A 383 -16.52 8.17 0.81
CA PRO A 383 -17.73 8.95 0.64
C PRO A 383 -17.92 9.86 1.86
N LYS A 384 -18.11 11.15 1.61
CA LYS A 384 -18.42 12.13 2.65
C LYS A 384 -19.81 11.84 3.20
N GLY A 385 -19.96 11.88 4.53
CA GLY A 385 -21.23 11.61 5.19
C GLY A 385 -21.59 10.13 5.37
N SER A 386 -20.70 9.22 5.03
CA SER A 386 -20.88 7.78 5.28
C SER A 386 -20.47 7.42 6.69
N ASN A 387 -21.38 6.78 7.43
CA ASN A 387 -21.12 6.24 8.77
C ASN A 387 -20.49 4.83 8.71
N ASN A 388 -20.42 4.25 7.52
CA ASN A 388 -19.89 2.93 7.30
C ASN A 388 -18.36 2.99 7.15
N LEU A 389 -17.66 2.34 8.07
CA LEU A 389 -16.26 1.98 7.82
C LEU A 389 -16.27 1.01 6.64
N GLY A 390 -15.77 1.45 5.49
CA GLY A 390 -15.42 0.53 4.43
C GLY A 390 -14.41 -0.51 4.96
N LEU A 391 -14.19 -1.58 4.22
CA LEU A 391 -13.06 -2.47 4.47
C LEU A 391 -11.79 -1.61 4.45
N THR A 392 -11.21 -1.34 5.61
CA THR A 392 -10.05 -0.47 5.82
C THR A 392 -8.76 -1.12 5.33
N LEU A 393 -8.76 -1.53 4.07
CA LEU A 393 -7.61 -2.18 3.46
C LEU A 393 -7.05 -1.30 2.35
N SER A 394 -5.76 -1.06 2.41
CA SER A 394 -5.03 -0.37 1.35
C SER A 394 -5.14 -1.06 -0.02
N CYS A 395 -5.44 -2.36 -0.03
CA CYS A 395 -5.76 -3.14 -1.23
C CYS A 395 -6.68 -4.33 -0.89
N PRO A 396 -7.53 -4.81 -1.83
CA PRO A 396 -8.31 -6.01 -1.64
C PRO A 396 -7.40 -7.25 -1.62
N MET A 397 -7.23 -7.82 -0.42
CA MET A 397 -6.38 -8.99 -0.17
C MET A 397 -6.81 -10.19 -1.03
N GLY A 398 -5.85 -10.88 -1.63
CA GLY A 398 -6.11 -12.06 -2.45
C GLY A 398 -6.72 -11.79 -3.83
N ILE A 399 -7.01 -10.52 -4.16
CA ILE A 399 -7.59 -10.12 -5.45
C ILE A 399 -6.56 -9.34 -6.28
N ASP A 400 -5.97 -8.28 -5.72
CA ASP A 400 -5.14 -7.35 -6.47
C ASP A 400 -3.66 -7.77 -6.58
N ASN A 401 -3.10 -8.38 -5.53
CA ASN A 401 -1.67 -8.70 -5.42
C ASN A 401 -1.41 -10.14 -4.93
N ASN A 402 -2.13 -11.11 -5.44
CA ASN A 402 -1.87 -12.49 -5.09
C ASN A 402 -0.56 -13.03 -5.68
N ILE A 403 -0.04 -14.09 -5.09
CA ILE A 403 1.13 -14.81 -5.58
C ILE A 403 0.88 -16.32 -5.55
N VAL A 404 1.34 -17.01 -6.59
CA VAL A 404 1.37 -18.46 -6.62
C VAL A 404 2.72 -18.95 -6.13
N GLY A 405 2.73 -19.70 -5.03
CA GLY A 405 3.92 -20.29 -4.44
C GLY A 405 4.49 -21.47 -5.26
N VAL A 406 5.70 -21.89 -4.91
CA VAL A 406 6.39 -23.01 -5.58
C VAL A 406 5.58 -24.32 -5.57
N ASP A 407 4.73 -24.51 -4.57
CA ASP A 407 3.84 -25.66 -4.36
C ASP A 407 2.45 -25.50 -5.02
N GLY A 408 2.24 -24.38 -5.71
CA GLY A 408 0.96 -24.04 -6.34
C GLY A 408 -0.07 -23.41 -5.40
N ASN A 409 0.25 -23.18 -4.14
CA ASN A 409 -0.62 -22.44 -3.22
C ASN A 409 -0.74 -20.98 -3.63
N ILE A 410 -1.95 -20.43 -3.48
CA ILE A 410 -2.25 -19.02 -3.79
C ILE A 410 -2.37 -18.26 -2.47
N HIS A 411 -1.52 -17.25 -2.30
CA HIS A 411 -1.47 -16.41 -1.11
C HIS A 411 -2.02 -15.01 -1.39
N ILE A 412 -2.54 -14.36 -0.36
CA ILE A 412 -3.18 -13.04 -0.46
C ILE A 412 -2.22 -11.92 -0.90
N CYS A 413 -0.92 -12.10 -0.71
CA CYS A 413 0.12 -11.16 -1.11
C CYS A 413 1.50 -11.84 -1.07
N HIS A 414 2.43 -11.36 -1.89
CA HIS A 414 3.83 -11.80 -1.86
C HIS A 414 4.57 -11.41 -0.56
N LYS A 415 3.99 -10.52 0.24
CA LYS A 415 4.57 -10.05 1.52
C LYS A 415 4.09 -10.83 2.75
N THR A 416 3.30 -11.89 2.58
CA THR A 416 2.84 -12.74 3.70
C THR A 416 3.86 -13.82 4.02
N ASP A 417 3.80 -14.33 5.24
CA ASP A 417 4.61 -15.45 5.73
C ASP A 417 4.23 -16.82 5.14
N GLY A 418 3.23 -16.85 4.28
CA GLY A 418 2.72 -18.11 3.68
C GLY A 418 1.79 -18.92 4.56
N SER A 419 1.47 -18.47 5.77
CA SER A 419 0.67 -19.23 6.75
C SER A 419 -0.81 -19.41 6.38
N ALA A 420 -1.32 -18.60 5.46
CA ALA A 420 -2.74 -18.63 5.09
C ALA A 420 -2.94 -18.63 3.57
N PRO A 421 -2.63 -19.72 2.86
CA PRO A 421 -3.02 -19.86 1.46
C PRO A 421 -4.55 -19.96 1.38
N PHE A 422 -5.15 -19.21 0.44
CA PHE A 422 -6.60 -19.24 0.25
C PHE A 422 -7.06 -20.11 -0.93
N GLY A 423 -6.13 -20.59 -1.74
CA GLY A 423 -6.41 -21.46 -2.88
C GLY A 423 -5.20 -22.26 -3.29
N ASN A 424 -5.35 -23.11 -4.30
CA ASN A 424 -4.26 -23.85 -4.91
C ASN A 424 -4.53 -24.05 -6.41
N ILE A 425 -3.50 -23.85 -7.24
CA ILE A 425 -3.61 -23.91 -8.70
C ILE A 425 -3.94 -25.30 -9.25
N TYR A 426 -3.75 -26.33 -8.44
CA TYR A 426 -4.11 -27.71 -8.78
C TYR A 426 -5.56 -28.08 -8.42
N SER A 427 -6.26 -27.21 -7.70
CA SER A 427 -7.64 -27.40 -7.21
C SER A 427 -8.55 -26.27 -7.69
N LEU A 428 -8.68 -26.12 -9.00
CA LEU A 428 -9.57 -25.12 -9.61
C LEU A 428 -10.99 -25.68 -9.81
N PRO A 429 -12.06 -24.86 -9.73
CA PRO A 429 -12.03 -23.45 -9.39
C PRO A 429 -11.64 -23.19 -7.93
N ILE A 430 -11.14 -21.97 -7.64
CA ILE A 430 -10.75 -21.60 -6.28
C ILE A 430 -11.98 -21.56 -5.39
N ASP A 431 -11.91 -22.27 -4.26
CA ASP A 431 -12.86 -22.10 -3.16
C ASP A 431 -12.41 -20.94 -2.26
N TYR A 432 -13.16 -19.85 -2.30
CA TYR A 432 -12.83 -18.62 -1.57
C TYR A 432 -13.16 -18.67 -0.07
N GLU A 433 -13.61 -19.80 0.50
CA GLU A 433 -14.01 -19.86 1.92
C GLU A 433 -12.86 -19.50 2.87
N LYS A 434 -11.63 -19.91 2.56
CA LYS A 434 -10.45 -19.49 3.34
C LYS A 434 -10.17 -17.99 3.24
N LEU A 435 -10.42 -17.37 2.09
CA LEU A 435 -10.31 -15.93 1.94
C LEU A 435 -11.41 -15.21 2.72
N VAL A 436 -12.62 -15.78 2.75
CA VAL A 436 -13.72 -15.29 3.61
C VAL A 436 -13.31 -15.33 5.08
N ASP A 437 -12.67 -16.43 5.54
CA ASP A 437 -12.16 -16.53 6.91
C ASP A 437 -11.13 -15.44 7.24
N ILE A 438 -10.20 -15.17 6.32
CA ILE A 438 -9.19 -14.11 6.50
C ILE A 438 -9.87 -12.74 6.64
N TYR A 439 -10.88 -12.43 5.82
CA TYR A 439 -11.63 -11.18 5.92
C TYR A 439 -12.46 -11.07 7.21
N ILE A 440 -13.05 -12.16 7.67
CA ILE A 440 -13.76 -12.20 8.96
C ILE A 440 -12.79 -11.93 10.10
N ASP A 441 -11.64 -12.60 10.11
CA ASP A 441 -10.61 -12.43 11.15
C ASP A 441 -10.06 -10.98 11.14
N HIS A 442 -9.88 -10.40 9.94
CA HIS A 442 -9.55 -8.98 9.81
C HIS A 442 -10.60 -8.08 10.46
N ASN A 443 -11.89 -8.30 10.17
CA ASN A 443 -12.97 -7.48 10.70
C ASN A 443 -13.10 -7.61 12.22
N HIS A 444 -12.96 -8.82 12.76
CA HIS A 444 -12.89 -9.04 14.21
C HIS A 444 -11.74 -8.24 14.83
N SER A 445 -10.55 -8.33 14.25
CA SER A 445 -9.38 -7.61 14.75
C SER A 445 -9.54 -6.09 14.71
N VAL A 446 -10.21 -5.53 13.70
CA VAL A 446 -10.56 -4.10 13.62
C VAL A 446 -11.56 -3.72 14.71
N ASN A 447 -12.58 -4.55 14.96
CA ASN A 447 -13.58 -4.30 15.97
C ASN A 447 -13.00 -4.36 17.39
N GLU A 448 -12.17 -5.36 17.69
CA GLU A 448 -11.54 -5.59 19.00
C GLU A 448 -10.38 -4.63 19.29
N GLY A 449 -9.62 -4.25 18.26
CA GLY A 449 -8.42 -3.41 18.37
C GLY A 449 -8.67 -1.92 18.62
N GLY A 450 -9.95 -1.51 18.82
CA GLY A 450 -10.31 -0.12 19.05
C GLY A 450 -10.21 0.77 17.79
N CYS A 451 -9.99 0.18 16.61
CA CYS A 451 -9.90 0.92 15.35
C CYS A 451 -11.19 1.68 15.03
N ARG A 452 -12.35 1.17 15.46
CA ARG A 452 -13.65 1.83 15.29
C ARG A 452 -13.75 3.21 15.99
N SER A 453 -12.89 3.45 16.95
CA SER A 453 -12.78 4.73 17.64
C SER A 453 -11.53 5.52 17.23
N CYS A 454 -10.80 5.07 16.22
CA CYS A 454 -9.58 5.69 15.75
C CYS A 454 -9.89 6.74 14.67
N TRP A 455 -9.36 7.94 14.85
CA TRP A 455 -9.62 9.05 13.94
C TRP A 455 -8.99 8.87 12.54
N ILE A 456 -7.98 7.98 12.39
CA ILE A 456 -7.38 7.67 11.08
C ILE A 456 -8.01 6.42 10.43
N VAL A 457 -9.07 5.85 10.98
CA VAL A 457 -9.61 4.57 10.52
C VAL A 457 -9.87 4.51 9.02
N ASN A 458 -10.31 5.61 8.41
CA ASN A 458 -10.64 5.69 6.99
C ASN A 458 -9.42 5.79 6.06
N PHE A 459 -8.24 6.10 6.59
CA PHE A 459 -7.01 6.24 5.82
C PHE A 459 -5.79 5.63 6.52
N CYS A 460 -6.04 4.75 7.47
CA CYS A 460 -4.96 4.01 8.14
C CYS A 460 -4.14 3.22 7.11
N PRO A 461 -2.82 3.43 7.02
CA PRO A 461 -1.99 2.82 5.99
C PRO A 461 -1.63 1.37 6.29
N ILE A 462 -2.08 0.82 7.42
CA ILE A 462 -1.70 -0.52 7.84
C ILE A 462 -2.13 -1.55 6.79
N CYS A 463 -1.14 -2.23 6.27
CA CYS A 463 -1.32 -3.29 5.29
C CYS A 463 -1.93 -4.55 5.94
N GLY A 464 -3.01 -5.09 5.36
CA GLY A 464 -3.62 -6.34 5.83
C GLY A 464 -2.65 -7.53 5.78
N ALA A 465 -1.76 -7.60 4.78
CA ALA A 465 -0.76 -8.65 4.70
C ALA A 465 0.26 -8.61 5.85
N ARG A 466 0.63 -7.41 6.33
CA ARG A 466 1.53 -7.26 7.49
C ARG A 466 0.90 -7.69 8.80
N ARG A 467 -0.43 -7.64 8.88
CA ARG A 467 -1.18 -8.06 10.06
C ARG A 467 -1.37 -9.55 10.14
N LEU A 468 -1.22 -10.26 9.02
CA LEU A 468 -1.33 -11.71 8.98
C LEU A 468 -0.03 -12.35 9.50
N ASN A 469 -0.12 -13.03 10.63
CA ASN A 469 0.99 -13.76 11.24
C ASN A 469 0.50 -15.12 11.74
N ASN A 470 1.15 -16.19 11.31
CA ASN A 470 0.75 -17.57 11.62
C ASN A 470 -0.74 -17.83 11.33
N GLY A 471 -1.25 -17.33 10.21
CA GLY A 471 -2.63 -17.53 9.75
C GLY A 471 -3.70 -16.74 10.50
N LYS A 472 -3.31 -15.77 11.36
CA LYS A 472 -4.22 -14.92 12.13
C LYS A 472 -3.91 -13.45 11.94
N MET A 473 -4.96 -12.63 11.88
CA MET A 473 -4.83 -11.18 11.87
C MET A 473 -4.45 -10.67 13.26
N GLN A 474 -3.38 -9.87 13.31
CA GLN A 474 -2.89 -9.25 14.54
C GLN A 474 -3.13 -7.75 14.50
N ASN A 475 -3.43 -7.18 15.65
CA ASN A 475 -3.51 -5.73 15.79
C ASN A 475 -2.13 -5.15 16.08
N PRO A 476 -1.81 -3.95 15.55
CA PRO A 476 -0.64 -3.21 16.00
C PRO A 476 -0.74 -2.91 17.49
N THR A 477 0.39 -2.77 18.13
CA THR A 477 0.45 -2.30 19.52
C THR A 477 -0.04 -0.87 19.64
N HIS A 478 -0.39 -0.46 20.86
CA HIS A 478 -0.81 0.92 21.12
C HIS A 478 0.28 1.95 20.77
N ASP A 479 1.54 1.62 21.01
CA ASP A 479 2.67 2.52 20.72
C ASP A 479 2.93 2.63 19.21
N GLU A 480 2.82 1.54 18.46
CA GLU A 480 2.84 1.57 17.00
C GLU A 480 1.71 2.43 16.44
N CYS A 481 0.49 2.28 16.96
CA CYS A 481 -0.63 3.12 16.57
C CYS A 481 -0.42 4.61 16.88
N LYS A 482 0.39 4.97 17.89
CA LYS A 482 0.75 6.38 18.14
C LYS A 482 1.64 6.93 17.02
N VAL A 483 2.66 6.18 16.64
CA VAL A 483 3.56 6.54 15.53
C VAL A 483 2.76 6.76 14.26
N ILE A 484 1.94 5.79 13.89
CA ILE A 484 1.12 5.85 12.68
C ILE A 484 0.18 7.06 12.70
N ARG A 485 -0.46 7.33 13.84
CA ARG A 485 -1.34 8.51 13.95
C ARG A 485 -0.61 9.84 13.79
N GLU A 486 0.63 9.94 14.23
CA GLU A 486 1.41 11.17 14.03
C GLU A 486 1.86 11.34 12.59
N GLU A 487 2.24 10.27 11.89
CA GLU A 487 2.52 10.31 10.46
C GLU A 487 1.28 10.73 9.67
N GLU A 488 0.13 10.13 9.96
CA GLU A 488 -1.12 10.50 9.29
C GLU A 488 -1.59 11.92 9.64
N ARG A 489 -1.24 12.42 10.83
CA ARG A 489 -1.49 13.82 11.20
C ARG A 489 -0.66 14.77 10.32
N LEU A 490 0.59 14.42 10.08
CA LEU A 490 1.48 15.17 9.18
C LEU A 490 0.88 15.24 7.77
N MET A 491 0.48 14.09 7.22
CA MET A 491 -0.13 14.00 5.89
C MET A 491 -1.45 14.77 5.82
N LEU A 492 -2.27 14.70 6.85
CA LEU A 492 -3.53 15.43 6.91
C LEU A 492 -3.32 16.95 6.94
N MET A 493 -2.31 17.44 7.67
CA MET A 493 -1.96 18.86 7.67
C MET A 493 -1.44 19.33 6.30
N ALA A 494 -0.59 18.53 5.67
CA ALA A 494 -0.12 18.81 4.31
C ALA A 494 -1.28 18.81 3.30
N TYR A 495 -2.23 17.88 3.43
CA TYR A 495 -3.44 17.85 2.59
C TYR A 495 -4.26 19.14 2.71
N PHE A 496 -4.50 19.63 3.92
CA PHE A 496 -5.26 20.86 4.10
C PHE A 496 -4.51 22.09 3.63
N TYR A 497 -3.19 22.11 3.77
CA TYR A 497 -2.37 23.15 3.16
C TYR A 497 -2.53 23.14 1.63
N ALA A 498 -2.39 21.99 1.00
CA ALA A 498 -2.58 21.85 -0.44
C ALA A 498 -4.01 22.22 -0.87
N ALA A 499 -5.02 21.79 -0.14
CA ALA A 499 -6.42 22.12 -0.43
C ALA A 499 -6.70 23.63 -0.38
N GLN A 500 -5.97 24.36 0.46
CA GLN A 500 -6.10 25.81 0.59
C GLN A 500 -5.29 26.59 -0.44
N TYR A 501 -4.05 26.17 -0.71
CA TYR A 501 -3.10 26.96 -1.52
C TYR A 501 -2.83 26.37 -2.90
N ARG A 502 -3.05 25.05 -3.08
CA ARG A 502 -2.86 24.30 -4.32
C ARG A 502 -4.05 23.36 -4.61
N PRO A 503 -5.30 23.91 -4.67
CA PRO A 503 -6.48 23.09 -4.98
C PRO A 503 -6.39 22.44 -6.36
N ASP A 504 -5.67 23.04 -7.30
CA ASP A 504 -5.32 22.48 -8.62
C ASP A 504 -4.61 21.12 -8.49
N LEU A 505 -3.66 21.02 -7.58
CA LEU A 505 -2.89 19.80 -7.32
C LEU A 505 -3.81 18.68 -6.77
N ILE A 506 -4.65 19.00 -5.79
CA ILE A 506 -5.60 18.03 -5.22
C ILE A 506 -6.58 17.53 -6.30
N GLU A 507 -7.12 18.44 -7.10
CA GLU A 507 -8.05 18.11 -8.19
C GLU A 507 -7.39 17.24 -9.27
N TYR A 508 -6.15 17.58 -9.65
CA TYR A 508 -5.38 16.79 -10.60
C TYR A 508 -5.12 15.37 -10.10
N ILE A 509 -4.67 15.22 -8.85
CA ILE A 509 -4.42 13.90 -8.25
C ILE A 509 -5.73 13.07 -8.19
N ALA A 510 -6.83 13.70 -7.80
CA ALA A 510 -8.13 13.06 -7.74
C ALA A 510 -8.61 12.60 -9.13
N LYS A 511 -8.51 13.46 -10.15
CA LYS A 511 -8.89 13.15 -11.55
C LYS A 511 -8.02 12.03 -12.15
N LYS A 512 -6.69 12.09 -11.96
CA LYS A 512 -5.76 11.07 -12.49
C LYS A 512 -6.05 9.69 -11.92
N ARG A 513 -6.64 9.61 -10.73
CA ARG A 513 -7.04 8.36 -10.12
C ARG A 513 -8.42 7.86 -10.58
N MET A 514 -9.40 8.75 -10.71
CA MET A 514 -10.71 8.37 -11.25
C MET A 514 -10.51 7.63 -12.59
N ASN A 515 -9.68 8.18 -13.46
CA ASN A 515 -9.35 7.53 -14.72
C ASN A 515 -8.75 6.12 -14.52
N ARG A 516 -7.85 5.89 -13.56
CA ARG A 516 -7.27 4.55 -13.31
C ARG A 516 -8.26 3.56 -12.68
N ARG A 517 -9.20 3.98 -11.85
CA ARG A 517 -10.19 3.10 -11.20
C ARG A 517 -11.37 2.74 -12.09
N GLU A 518 -11.84 3.66 -12.90
CA GLU A 518 -12.89 3.42 -13.88
C GLU A 518 -12.52 2.30 -14.87
N TYR A 519 -11.22 2.06 -15.07
CA TYR A 519 -10.70 1.09 -16.04
C TYR A 519 -10.52 -0.32 -15.49
N VAL A 520 -10.46 -0.48 -14.18
CA VAL A 520 -10.27 -1.78 -13.52
C VAL A 520 -11.60 -2.49 -13.26
N SER A 521 -12.73 -1.80 -13.41
CA SER A 521 -14.07 -2.38 -13.21
C SER A 521 -14.86 -2.47 -14.51
N VAL A 522 -15.48 -3.61 -14.76
CA VAL A 522 -16.44 -3.82 -15.87
C VAL A 522 -17.73 -3.04 -15.63
N THR A 523 -18.05 -2.73 -14.39
CA THR A 523 -19.24 -2.01 -13.97
C THR A 523 -18.86 -0.61 -13.50
N ASP A 524 -19.71 0.39 -13.81
CA ASP A 524 -19.55 1.79 -13.35
C ASP A 524 -19.84 1.96 -11.84
N VAL A 525 -19.73 0.88 -11.08
CA VAL A 525 -19.92 0.91 -9.63
C VAL A 525 -18.63 1.43 -8.98
N ASN A 526 -18.70 2.63 -8.44
CA ASN A 526 -17.67 3.19 -7.57
C ASN A 526 -17.36 2.19 -6.46
N PHE A 527 -16.16 1.60 -6.49
CA PHE A 527 -15.63 0.86 -5.36
C PHE A 527 -15.31 1.85 -4.26
N PHE A 528 -16.09 1.77 -3.18
CA PHE A 528 -16.07 2.52 -1.92
C PHE A 528 -16.82 3.84 -1.92
#